data_65ef85f40773ab64bb21d050c5ed1d3c
#
_entry.id   65ef85f40773ab64bb21d050c5ed1d3c
#
_cell.length_a   1.000
_cell.length_b   1.000
_cell.length_c   1.000
_cell.angle_alpha   90.00
_cell.angle_beta   90.00
_cell.angle_gamma   90.00
#
_symmetry.space_group_name_H-M   'P 1'
#
loop_
_entity.id
_entity.type
_entity.pdbx_description
1 polymer ?
#
loop_
_entity_poly.entity_id
_entity_poly.type
_entity_poly.pdbx_seq_one_letter_code
_entity_poly.pdbx_strand_id
1 'polypeptide(L)'
;MKYYLISGEASGDLHGAHLIAALKKQDPHGVFRAWGGDLMEKEGAHLVKHFKDLAFMGFWEVVRHLPTILKNIRFCKQDILQFQPDVIIYIDYPGFNLRIAQWAKSQKFKNHYYISPQVWAWKESRVQKMKQCLDALYVILPFEKTFFEKKHQFQVHYVGHPLMEYIPSHLKNKNFL
;
A
#
# COMPACT_ATOMS: atom_id res chain seq x y z
N MET A 1 1.72 17.89 -5.09
CA MET A 1 1.52 16.65 -5.88
C MET A 1 0.14 16.04 -5.59
N LYS A 2 -0.35 15.17 -6.48
CA LYS A 2 -1.58 14.38 -6.28
C LYS A 2 -1.20 12.94 -5.89
N TYR A 3 -1.64 12.51 -4.73
CA TYR A 3 -1.34 11.19 -4.16
C TYR A 3 -2.61 10.34 -4.14
N TYR A 4 -2.52 9.09 -4.61
CA TYR A 4 -3.61 8.14 -4.54
C TYR A 4 -3.19 6.94 -3.68
N LEU A 5 -3.79 6.76 -2.51
CA LEU A 5 -3.43 5.69 -1.58
C LEU A 5 -4.47 4.57 -1.61
N ILE A 6 -4.03 3.31 -1.54
CA ILE A 6 -4.93 2.16 -1.52
C ILE A 6 -4.53 1.22 -0.39
N SER A 7 -5.39 1.09 0.60
CA SER A 7 -5.33 0.07 1.64
C SER A 7 -6.66 -0.68 1.74
N GLY A 8 -6.64 -1.91 2.22
CA GLY A 8 -7.83 -2.77 2.29
C GLY A 8 -8.23 -3.18 3.72
N GLU A 9 -7.55 -2.67 4.74
CA GLU A 9 -7.77 -3.05 6.14
C GLU A 9 -7.38 -1.95 7.13
N ALA A 10 -7.76 -2.13 8.40
CA ALA A 10 -7.54 -1.14 9.46
C ALA A 10 -6.05 -0.82 9.70
N SER A 11 -5.17 -1.82 9.63
CA SER A 11 -3.72 -1.62 9.74
C SER A 11 -3.18 -0.73 8.62
N GLY A 12 -3.65 -0.94 7.40
CA GLY A 12 -3.29 -0.14 6.24
C GLY A 12 -3.83 1.30 6.33
N ASP A 13 -5.01 1.51 6.91
CA ASP A 13 -5.56 2.84 7.19
C ASP A 13 -4.67 3.61 8.18
N LEU A 14 -4.26 2.96 9.27
CA LEU A 14 -3.35 3.54 10.27
C LEU A 14 -2.01 3.95 9.64
N HIS A 15 -1.37 3.04 8.89
CA HIS A 15 -0.09 3.32 8.24
C HIS A 15 -0.22 4.38 7.14
N GLY A 16 -1.32 4.37 6.41
CA GLY A 16 -1.63 5.38 5.40
C GLY A 16 -1.85 6.76 5.97
N ALA A 17 -2.53 6.87 7.11
CA ALA A 17 -2.73 8.13 7.81
C ALA A 17 -1.39 8.76 8.23
N HIS A 18 -0.48 7.97 8.81
CA HIS A 18 0.85 8.46 9.18
C HIS A 18 1.68 8.87 7.96
N LEU A 19 1.59 8.10 6.88
CA LEU A 19 2.25 8.46 5.63
C LEU A 19 1.72 9.79 5.08
N ILE A 20 0.41 10.01 5.10
CA ILE A 20 -0.21 11.28 4.69
C ILE A 20 0.29 12.43 5.56
N ALA A 21 0.28 12.27 6.89
CA ALA A 21 0.78 13.28 7.82
C ALA A 21 2.26 13.64 7.56
N ALA A 22 3.10 12.63 7.25
CA ALA A 22 4.50 12.85 6.90
C ALA A 22 4.68 13.53 5.54
N LEU A 23 3.92 13.12 4.53
CA LEU A 23 3.95 13.72 3.19
C LEU A 23 3.49 15.18 3.21
N LYS A 24 2.47 15.52 3.99
CA LYS A 24 1.99 16.93 4.13
C LYS A 24 3.04 17.86 4.70
N LYS A 25 3.98 17.37 5.52
CA LYS A 25 5.10 18.17 6.01
C LYS A 25 6.09 18.51 4.88
N GLN A 26 6.22 17.64 3.88
CA GLN A 26 7.14 17.82 2.74
C GLN A 26 6.44 18.49 1.54
N ASP A 27 5.15 18.25 1.39
CA ASP A 27 4.31 18.81 0.33
C ASP A 27 3.00 19.37 0.93
N PRO A 28 3.04 20.59 1.52
CA PRO A 28 1.87 21.20 2.18
C PRO A 28 0.68 21.42 1.24
N HIS A 29 0.91 21.47 -0.07
CA HIS A 29 -0.12 21.60 -1.10
C HIS A 29 -0.52 20.25 -1.74
N GLY A 30 -0.04 19.15 -1.18
CA GLY A 30 -0.36 17.80 -1.64
C GLY A 30 -1.86 17.51 -1.55
N VAL A 31 -2.42 16.94 -2.61
CA VAL A 31 -3.83 16.50 -2.65
C VAL A 31 -3.86 14.99 -2.51
N PHE A 32 -4.59 14.50 -1.50
CA PHE A 32 -4.65 13.10 -1.14
C PHE A 32 -6.02 12.52 -1.41
N ARG A 33 -6.07 11.39 -2.14
CA ARG A 33 -7.27 10.61 -2.40
C ARG A 33 -7.03 9.17 -1.97
N ALA A 34 -7.96 8.55 -1.26
CA ALA A 34 -7.68 7.28 -0.61
C ALA A 34 -8.83 6.27 -0.67
N TRP A 35 -8.45 5.02 -0.84
CA TRP A 35 -9.18 3.84 -0.38
C TRP A 35 -8.57 3.47 0.97
N GLY A 36 -9.31 3.64 2.06
CA GLY A 36 -8.77 3.52 3.41
C GLY A 36 -9.90 3.59 4.44
N GLY A 37 -9.71 4.38 5.48
CA GLY A 37 -10.71 4.55 6.53
C GLY A 37 -10.65 5.93 7.19
N ASP A 38 -11.27 5.97 8.37
CA ASP A 38 -11.48 7.19 9.15
C ASP A 38 -10.15 7.90 9.51
N LEU A 39 -9.03 7.16 9.66
CA LEU A 39 -7.75 7.75 10.03
C LEU A 39 -7.12 8.51 8.86
N MET A 40 -7.13 7.95 7.64
CA MET A 40 -6.66 8.66 6.44
C MET A 40 -7.54 9.88 6.14
N GLU A 41 -8.86 9.77 6.32
CA GLU A 41 -9.79 10.88 6.14
C GLU A 41 -9.51 12.01 7.14
N LYS A 42 -9.28 11.68 8.42
CA LYS A 42 -8.91 12.64 9.47
C LYS A 42 -7.60 13.37 9.13
N GLU A 43 -6.66 12.71 8.49
CA GLU A 43 -5.43 13.33 7.98
C GLU A 43 -5.65 14.15 6.70
N GLY A 44 -6.89 14.28 6.22
CA GLY A 44 -7.28 15.15 5.13
C GLY A 44 -7.21 14.50 3.74
N ALA A 45 -7.22 13.18 3.66
CA ALA A 45 -7.45 12.50 2.39
C ALA A 45 -8.95 12.52 2.03
N HIS A 46 -9.26 12.72 0.74
CA HIS A 46 -10.61 12.47 0.24
C HIS A 46 -10.84 10.95 0.18
N LEU A 47 -11.72 10.45 1.04
CA LEU A 47 -12.03 9.02 1.10
C LEU A 47 -12.97 8.63 -0.05
N VAL A 48 -12.48 7.76 -0.95
CA VAL A 48 -13.23 7.24 -2.10
C VAL A 48 -14.03 6.00 -1.72
N LYS A 49 -13.42 5.14 -0.91
CA LYS A 49 -13.99 3.86 -0.48
C LYS A 49 -13.45 3.49 0.90
N HIS A 50 -14.35 3.14 1.81
CA HIS A 50 -13.96 2.69 3.13
C HIS A 50 -13.55 1.21 3.12
N PHE A 51 -12.47 0.84 3.84
CA PHE A 51 -11.98 -0.55 3.87
C PHE A 51 -13.01 -1.54 4.42
N LYS A 52 -13.92 -1.11 5.31
CA LYS A 52 -15.02 -1.94 5.81
C LYS A 52 -15.92 -2.48 4.69
N ASP A 53 -16.04 -1.74 3.59
CA ASP A 53 -16.80 -2.16 2.41
C ASP A 53 -16.00 -3.11 1.50
N LEU A 54 -14.73 -3.35 1.81
CA LEU A 54 -13.80 -4.22 1.06
C LEU A 54 -13.50 -5.52 1.80
N ALA A 55 -13.81 -5.58 3.10
CA ALA A 55 -13.48 -6.70 3.97
C ALA A 55 -14.39 -7.91 3.68
N PHE A 56 -13.88 -8.83 2.88
CA PHE A 56 -14.46 -10.17 2.71
C PHE A 56 -13.53 -11.16 3.40
N MET A 57 -13.95 -11.68 4.55
CA MET A 57 -13.20 -12.68 5.32
C MET A 57 -13.65 -14.09 4.92
N GLY A 58 -12.68 -14.93 4.50
CA GLY A 58 -12.92 -16.34 4.21
C GLY A 58 -12.99 -16.70 2.72
N PHE A 59 -12.56 -17.93 2.40
CA PHE A 59 -12.48 -18.42 1.01
C PHE A 59 -13.84 -18.40 0.31
N TRP A 60 -14.90 -18.85 0.97
CA TRP A 60 -16.26 -18.88 0.41
C TRP A 60 -16.86 -17.49 0.21
N GLU A 61 -16.51 -16.53 1.07
CA GLU A 61 -16.93 -15.14 0.92
C GLU A 61 -16.24 -14.48 -0.28
N VAL A 62 -14.94 -14.74 -0.49
CA VAL A 62 -14.21 -14.24 -1.67
C VAL A 62 -14.82 -14.77 -2.96
N VAL A 63 -15.18 -16.07 -3.03
CA VAL A 63 -15.82 -16.66 -4.23
C VAL A 63 -17.21 -16.05 -4.46
N ARG A 64 -18.01 -15.91 -3.40
CA ARG A 64 -19.37 -15.34 -3.46
C ARG A 64 -19.37 -13.86 -3.88
N HIS A 65 -18.33 -13.12 -3.52
CA HIS A 65 -18.20 -11.69 -3.77
C HIS A 65 -17.28 -11.34 -4.95
N LEU A 66 -16.89 -12.32 -5.77
CA LEU A 66 -16.06 -12.08 -6.95
C LEU A 66 -16.60 -10.97 -7.88
N PRO A 67 -17.90 -10.89 -8.17
CA PRO A 67 -18.47 -9.78 -8.96
C PRO A 67 -18.25 -8.42 -8.30
N THR A 68 -18.36 -8.33 -6.97
CA THR A 68 -18.12 -7.10 -6.21
C THR A 68 -16.65 -6.68 -6.26
N ILE A 69 -15.73 -7.65 -6.16
CA ILE A 69 -14.28 -7.38 -6.30
C ILE A 69 -13.97 -6.83 -7.68
N LEU A 70 -14.53 -7.42 -8.74
CA LEU A 70 -14.35 -6.95 -10.12
C LEU A 70 -14.96 -5.56 -10.33
N LYS A 71 -16.13 -5.30 -9.76
CA LYS A 71 -16.75 -3.96 -9.77
C LYS A 71 -15.86 -2.93 -9.07
N ASN A 72 -15.31 -3.26 -7.90
CA ASN A 72 -14.40 -2.39 -7.16
C ASN A 72 -13.10 -2.12 -7.94
N ILE A 73 -12.53 -3.12 -8.62
CA ILE A 73 -11.37 -2.93 -9.49
C ILE A 73 -11.68 -1.96 -10.63
N ARG A 74 -12.83 -2.11 -11.29
CA ARG A 74 -13.25 -1.20 -12.37
C ARG A 74 -13.44 0.22 -11.84
N PHE A 75 -14.14 0.38 -10.73
CA PHE A 75 -14.37 1.66 -10.10
C PHE A 75 -13.05 2.34 -9.69
N CYS A 76 -12.14 1.62 -9.05
CA CYS A 76 -10.82 2.14 -8.68
C CYS A 76 -10.03 2.65 -9.90
N LYS A 77 -10.03 1.89 -11.00
CA LYS A 77 -9.37 2.29 -12.25
C LYS A 77 -9.97 3.56 -12.84
N GLN A 78 -11.29 3.66 -12.88
CA GLN A 78 -11.99 4.86 -13.38
C GLN A 78 -11.68 6.08 -12.52
N ASP A 79 -11.68 5.92 -11.22
CA ASP A 79 -11.39 6.98 -10.27
C ASP A 79 -9.93 7.47 -10.37
N ILE A 80 -8.96 6.56 -10.53
CA ILE A 80 -7.56 6.91 -10.80
C ILE A 80 -7.42 7.69 -12.11
N LEU A 81 -8.09 7.26 -13.19
CA LEU A 81 -8.06 7.96 -14.47
C LEU A 81 -8.65 9.36 -14.37
N GLN A 82 -9.71 9.55 -13.59
CA GLN A 82 -10.34 10.85 -13.40
C GLN A 82 -9.47 11.77 -12.52
N PHE A 83 -8.88 11.23 -11.47
CA PHE A 83 -8.05 12.01 -10.54
C PHE A 83 -6.69 12.38 -11.12
N GLN A 84 -6.11 11.53 -11.98
CA GLN A 84 -4.78 11.70 -12.58
C GLN A 84 -3.70 11.94 -11.51
N PRO A 85 -3.43 10.95 -10.64
CA PRO A 85 -2.41 11.09 -9.60
C PRO A 85 -0.99 11.13 -10.17
N ASP A 86 -0.10 11.86 -9.51
CA ASP A 86 1.34 11.83 -9.79
C ASP A 86 1.98 10.52 -9.32
N VAL A 87 1.42 9.93 -8.26
CA VAL A 87 1.86 8.65 -7.71
C VAL A 87 0.71 7.89 -7.07
N ILE A 88 0.68 6.57 -7.27
CA ILE A 88 -0.22 5.63 -6.59
C ILE A 88 0.60 4.89 -5.54
N ILE A 89 0.12 4.88 -4.29
CA ILE A 89 0.79 4.24 -3.16
C ILE A 89 -0.10 3.09 -2.66
N TYR A 90 0.41 1.87 -2.77
CA TYR A 90 -0.25 0.66 -2.31
C TYR A 90 0.23 0.31 -0.91
N ILE A 91 -0.69 -0.03 -0.01
CA ILE A 91 -0.38 -0.43 1.37
C ILE A 91 -0.98 -1.80 1.59
N ASP A 92 -0.12 -2.82 1.80
CA ASP A 92 -0.54 -4.22 1.93
C ASP A 92 -1.61 -4.66 0.90
N TYR A 93 -2.60 -5.48 1.25
CA TYR A 93 -3.73 -5.88 0.40
C TYR A 93 -3.36 -6.40 -1.00
N PRO A 94 -2.42 -7.36 -1.12
CA PRO A 94 -1.75 -7.68 -2.38
C PRO A 94 -2.67 -8.26 -3.45
N GLY A 95 -3.78 -8.91 -3.07
CA GLY A 95 -4.73 -9.49 -4.00
C GLY A 95 -5.41 -8.47 -4.91
N PHE A 96 -5.71 -7.30 -4.39
CA PHE A 96 -6.31 -6.17 -5.11
C PHE A 96 -5.21 -5.25 -5.67
N ASN A 97 -4.29 -4.83 -4.82
CA ASN A 97 -3.28 -3.83 -5.13
C ASN A 97 -2.39 -4.22 -6.32
N LEU A 98 -1.93 -5.46 -6.42
CA LEU A 98 -1.10 -5.90 -7.55
C LEU A 98 -1.87 -5.94 -8.89
N ARG A 99 -3.20 -6.12 -8.88
CA ARG A 99 -4.01 -6.03 -10.10
C ARG A 99 -4.15 -4.58 -10.56
N ILE A 100 -4.32 -3.65 -9.62
CA ILE A 100 -4.34 -2.23 -9.94
C ILE A 100 -2.96 -1.77 -10.41
N ALA A 101 -1.88 -2.14 -9.73
CA ALA A 101 -0.51 -1.76 -10.08
C ALA A 101 -0.10 -2.20 -11.49
N GLN A 102 -0.44 -3.43 -11.88
CA GLN A 102 -0.18 -3.91 -13.25
C GLN A 102 -0.88 -3.06 -14.31
N TRP A 103 -2.15 -2.78 -14.09
CA TRP A 103 -2.91 -1.93 -14.99
C TRP A 103 -2.39 -0.48 -14.96
N ALA A 104 -2.12 0.10 -13.79
CA ALA A 104 -1.62 1.44 -13.66
C ALA A 104 -0.26 1.63 -14.36
N LYS A 105 0.62 0.60 -14.32
CA LYS A 105 1.87 0.60 -15.08
C LYS A 105 1.64 0.68 -16.59
N SER A 106 0.65 -0.03 -17.13
CA SER A 106 0.29 0.06 -18.55
C SER A 106 -0.26 1.45 -18.93
N GLN A 107 -0.82 2.17 -17.97
CA GLN A 107 -1.27 3.56 -18.13
C GLN A 107 -0.17 4.60 -17.82
N LYS A 108 1.06 4.17 -17.55
CA LYS A 108 2.23 5.01 -17.24
C LYS A 108 2.14 5.77 -15.91
N PHE A 109 1.28 5.37 -14.98
CA PHE A 109 1.28 5.90 -13.62
C PHE A 109 2.49 5.39 -12.84
N LYS A 110 3.01 6.21 -11.92
CA LYS A 110 4.04 5.81 -10.95
C LYS A 110 3.43 4.98 -9.84
N ASN A 111 3.99 3.81 -9.59
CA ASN A 111 3.51 2.82 -8.64
C ASN A 111 4.52 2.61 -7.52
N HIS A 112 4.17 3.03 -6.32
CA HIS A 112 4.95 2.82 -5.10
C HIS A 112 4.22 1.83 -4.19
N TYR A 113 4.92 0.86 -3.64
CA TYR A 113 4.35 -0.08 -2.69
C TYR A 113 4.97 0.15 -1.31
N TYR A 114 4.18 0.66 -0.39
CA TYR A 114 4.57 0.91 0.99
C TYR A 114 4.09 -0.24 1.87
N ILE A 115 5.01 -0.85 2.64
CA ILE A 115 4.83 -2.10 3.38
C ILE A 115 4.62 -3.27 2.43
N SER A 116 5.74 -3.90 2.05
CA SER A 116 5.76 -5.07 1.16
C SER A 116 4.83 -6.18 1.62
N PRO A 117 4.07 -6.81 0.72
CA PRO A 117 3.40 -8.06 1.07
C PRO A 117 4.43 -9.12 1.48
N GLN A 118 4.09 -9.98 2.44
CA GLN A 118 4.97 -11.04 2.95
C GLN A 118 5.13 -12.19 1.93
N VAL A 119 5.58 -11.85 0.71
CA VAL A 119 5.75 -12.82 -0.39
C VAL A 119 6.84 -13.85 -0.13
N TRP A 120 7.76 -13.54 0.78
CA TRP A 120 8.82 -14.43 1.24
C TRP A 120 8.28 -15.62 2.07
N ALA A 121 7.16 -15.47 2.75
CA ALA A 121 6.52 -16.53 3.53
C ALA A 121 5.65 -17.46 2.66
N TRP A 122 5.00 -16.89 1.64
CA TRP A 122 4.11 -17.62 0.75
C TRP A 122 3.90 -16.85 -0.55
N LYS A 123 3.75 -17.53 -1.67
CA LYS A 123 3.56 -16.91 -3.02
C LYS A 123 4.74 -16.02 -3.49
N GLU A 124 5.94 -16.51 -3.33
CA GLU A 124 7.17 -15.89 -3.85
C GLU A 124 7.09 -15.56 -5.35
N SER A 125 6.31 -16.33 -6.11
CA SER A 125 6.07 -16.07 -7.55
C SER A 125 5.51 -14.67 -7.85
N ARG A 126 4.93 -13.98 -6.85
CA ARG A 126 4.47 -12.59 -7.01
C ARG A 126 5.62 -11.59 -7.19
N VAL A 127 6.83 -11.91 -6.74
CA VAL A 127 7.98 -11.00 -6.83
C VAL A 127 8.25 -10.55 -8.26
N GLN A 128 8.17 -11.46 -9.24
CA GLN A 128 8.36 -11.11 -10.65
C GLN A 128 7.32 -10.08 -11.13
N LYS A 129 6.09 -10.28 -10.73
CA LYS A 129 5.00 -9.34 -11.04
C LYS A 129 5.23 -7.97 -10.39
N MET A 130 5.65 -7.95 -9.13
CA MET A 130 5.98 -6.72 -8.41
C MET A 130 7.12 -5.98 -9.10
N LYS A 131 8.20 -6.66 -9.45
CA LYS A 131 9.35 -6.10 -10.17
C LYS A 131 8.97 -5.47 -11.50
N GLN A 132 7.98 -6.01 -12.21
CA GLN A 132 7.53 -5.50 -13.50
C GLN A 132 6.63 -4.26 -13.39
N CYS A 133 5.85 -4.13 -12.32
CA CYS A 133 4.83 -3.09 -12.23
C CYS A 133 5.11 -1.99 -11.19
N LEU A 134 6.07 -2.18 -10.28
CA LEU A 134 6.39 -1.19 -9.25
C LEU A 134 7.61 -0.36 -9.65
N ASP A 135 7.55 0.93 -9.38
CA ASP A 135 8.66 1.87 -9.54
C ASP A 135 9.48 1.98 -8.25
N ALA A 136 8.83 1.75 -7.09
CA ALA A 136 9.49 1.65 -5.79
C ALA A 136 8.77 0.65 -4.87
N LEU A 137 9.55 -0.10 -4.10
CA LEU A 137 9.08 -1.01 -3.07
C LEU A 137 9.75 -0.67 -1.74
N TYR A 138 8.94 -0.39 -0.72
CA TYR A 138 9.41 -0.07 0.62
C TYR A 138 9.16 -1.26 1.55
N VAL A 139 10.24 -1.77 2.14
CA VAL A 139 10.23 -2.94 3.01
C VAL A 139 10.49 -2.53 4.45
N ILE A 140 9.87 -3.23 5.40
CA ILE A 140 9.87 -2.86 6.81
C ILE A 140 10.72 -3.79 7.68
N LEU A 141 11.08 -4.98 7.19
CA LEU A 141 11.90 -5.94 7.92
C LEU A 141 13.32 -5.99 7.29
N PRO A 142 14.39 -6.02 8.11
CA PRO A 142 15.77 -5.95 7.59
C PRO A 142 16.11 -7.06 6.59
N PHE A 143 15.63 -8.28 6.82
CA PHE A 143 15.91 -9.42 5.94
C PHE A 143 15.19 -9.33 4.59
N GLU A 144 14.09 -8.59 4.47
CA GLU A 144 13.37 -8.43 3.21
C GLU A 144 14.25 -7.75 2.16
N LYS A 145 15.09 -6.80 2.56
CA LYS A 145 16.05 -6.18 1.64
C LYS A 145 16.97 -7.24 1.02
N THR A 146 17.56 -8.09 1.85
CA THR A 146 18.40 -9.19 1.36
C THR A 146 17.63 -10.15 0.47
N PHE A 147 16.41 -10.50 0.84
CA PHE A 147 15.54 -11.38 0.05
C PHE A 147 15.27 -10.81 -1.34
N PHE A 148 14.82 -9.57 -1.44
CA PHE A 148 14.51 -8.96 -2.73
C PHE A 148 15.75 -8.68 -3.58
N GLU A 149 16.81 -8.10 -3.00
CA GLU A 149 17.98 -7.68 -3.76
C GLU A 149 18.88 -8.84 -4.16
N LYS A 150 19.22 -9.75 -3.22
CA LYS A 150 20.15 -10.86 -3.52
C LYS A 150 19.47 -11.98 -4.27
N LYS A 151 18.27 -12.40 -3.86
CA LYS A 151 17.60 -13.55 -4.46
C LYS A 151 16.87 -13.21 -5.76
N HIS A 152 16.26 -11.99 -5.83
CA HIS A 152 15.41 -11.60 -6.96
C HIS A 152 15.96 -10.45 -7.80
N GLN A 153 17.13 -9.88 -7.43
CA GLN A 153 17.73 -8.74 -8.14
C GLN A 153 16.71 -7.60 -8.31
N PHE A 154 15.93 -7.35 -7.26
CA PHE A 154 14.93 -6.31 -7.20
C PHE A 154 15.32 -5.30 -6.13
N GLN A 155 15.75 -4.10 -6.54
CA GLN A 155 16.15 -3.02 -5.64
C GLN A 155 14.95 -2.53 -4.84
N VAL A 156 15.13 -2.41 -3.52
CA VAL A 156 14.07 -2.02 -2.58
C VAL A 156 14.60 -1.03 -1.55
N HIS A 157 13.70 -0.27 -0.94
CA HIS A 157 14.03 0.69 0.10
C HIS A 157 13.65 0.12 1.49
N TYR A 158 14.64 -0.12 2.33
CA TYR A 158 14.37 -0.47 3.72
C TYR A 158 14.07 0.80 4.53
N VAL A 159 12.89 0.90 5.11
CA VAL A 159 12.40 2.09 5.83
C VAL A 159 12.16 1.84 7.33
N GLY A 160 12.41 0.63 7.82
CA GLY A 160 12.09 0.24 9.18
C GLY A 160 10.61 -0.04 9.40
N HIS A 161 10.30 -0.64 10.56
CA HIS A 161 8.93 -1.00 10.90
C HIS A 161 8.17 0.23 11.41
N PRO A 162 7.01 0.61 10.81
CA PRO A 162 6.29 1.84 11.20
C PRO A 162 5.84 1.85 12.66
N LEU A 163 5.59 0.70 13.28
CA LEU A 163 5.23 0.62 14.68
C LEU A 163 6.35 1.07 15.64
N MET A 164 7.60 1.14 15.16
CA MET A 164 8.71 1.66 15.97
C MET A 164 8.54 3.13 16.34
N GLU A 165 7.74 3.88 15.60
CA GLU A 165 7.43 5.28 15.93
C GLU A 165 6.55 5.40 17.18
N TYR A 166 5.75 4.36 17.48
CA TYR A 166 4.87 4.33 18.66
C TYR A 166 5.55 3.86 19.94
N ILE A 167 6.75 3.30 19.82
CA ILE A 167 7.50 2.88 21.02
C ILE A 167 8.03 4.14 21.69
N PRO A 168 7.65 4.38 22.96
CA PRO A 168 8.16 5.51 23.72
C PRO A 168 9.70 5.53 23.71
N SER A 169 10.30 6.71 23.64
CA SER A 169 11.76 6.87 23.51
C SER A 169 12.57 6.17 24.62
N HIS A 170 12.01 6.10 25.84
CA HIS A 170 12.64 5.39 26.97
C HIS A 170 12.66 3.86 26.82
N LEU A 171 11.84 3.29 25.93
CA LEU A 171 11.82 1.85 25.60
C LEU A 171 12.65 1.52 24.36
N LYS A 172 12.97 2.50 23.50
CA LYS A 172 13.76 2.26 22.28
C LYS A 172 15.21 1.85 22.58
N ASN A 173 15.72 2.16 23.77
CA ASN A 173 17.11 1.86 24.18
C ASN A 173 17.23 0.55 24.99
N LYS A 174 16.17 -0.17 25.24
CA LYS A 174 16.27 -1.51 25.85
C LYS A 174 16.52 -2.51 24.72
N ASN A 175 17.77 -3.01 24.68
CA ASN A 175 18.15 -4.13 23.83
C ASN A 175 17.25 -5.33 24.18
N PHE A 176 16.20 -5.54 23.43
CA PHE A 176 15.48 -6.80 23.41
C PHE A 176 16.25 -7.72 22.45
N LEU A 177 17.29 -8.36 22.99
CA LEU A 177 17.92 -9.54 22.44
C LEU A 177 17.23 -10.77 23.02
#